data_416dc0ceb453302fe541d19bc6a3b5dd
#
_entry.id   416dc0ceb453302fe541d19bc6a3b5dd
#
_cell.length_a   1.000
_cell.length_b   1.000
_cell.length_c   1.000
_cell.angle_alpha   90.00
_cell.angle_beta   90.00
_cell.angle_gamma   90.00
#
_symmetry.space_group_name_H-M   'P 1'
#
loop_
_entity.id
_entity.type
_entity.pdbx_description
1 polymer ?
#
loop_
_entity_poly.entity_id
_entity_poly.type
_entity_poly.pdbx_seq_one_letter_code
_entity_poly.pdbx_strand_id
1 'polypeptide(L)'
;VVNEVEREIQVLQHYLNEYGQQLEVLSQQLQMIEHGRAEASAAVEALTGIDTAEDGTVLLPVGGGVTLRVRVLDPDRVLLSIGSGVVVERQNAEARSFLEDRMLEME
;
A
#
# COMPACT_ATOMS: atom_id res chain seq x y z
N VAL A 1 17.03 -51.16 3.72
CA VAL A 1 16.71 -50.44 4.95
C VAL A 1 17.32 -49.04 4.93
N VAL A 2 18.63 -48.96 4.67
CA VAL A 2 19.32 -47.65 4.58
C VAL A 2 18.77 -46.82 3.41
N ASN A 3 18.44 -47.44 2.29
CA ASN A 3 17.89 -46.78 1.12
C ASN A 3 16.48 -46.21 1.37
N GLU A 4 15.68 -46.87 2.18
CA GLU A 4 14.35 -46.36 2.58
C GLU A 4 14.46 -45.13 3.44
N VAL A 5 15.38 -45.13 4.41
CA VAL A 5 15.63 -43.96 5.28
C VAL A 5 16.15 -42.79 4.45
N GLU A 6 17.07 -43.02 3.55
CA GLU A 6 17.59 -41.99 2.65
C GLU A 6 16.50 -41.39 1.77
N ARG A 7 15.59 -42.22 1.24
CA ARG A 7 14.45 -41.76 0.47
C ARG A 7 13.53 -40.87 1.28
N GLU A 8 13.22 -41.28 2.50
CA GLU A 8 12.38 -40.49 3.42
C GLU A 8 13.01 -39.15 3.72
N ILE A 9 14.31 -39.11 3.95
CA ILE A 9 15.05 -37.87 4.17
C ILE A 9 14.97 -36.95 2.95
N GLN A 10 15.17 -37.48 1.77
CA GLN A 10 15.11 -36.74 0.50
C GLN A 10 13.70 -36.15 0.26
N VAL A 11 12.66 -36.94 0.52
CA VAL A 11 11.27 -36.49 0.38
C VAL A 11 10.97 -35.37 1.38
N LEU A 12 11.38 -35.52 2.62
CA LEU A 12 11.20 -34.51 3.65
C LEU A 12 11.94 -33.22 3.33
N GLN A 13 13.17 -33.32 2.81
CA GLN A 13 13.94 -32.17 2.38
C GLN A 13 13.27 -31.43 1.23
N HIS A 14 12.68 -32.18 0.29
CA HIS A 14 11.93 -31.61 -0.81
C HIS A 14 10.71 -30.81 -0.33
N TYR A 15 9.94 -31.39 0.60
CA TYR A 15 8.81 -30.69 1.20
C TYR A 15 9.23 -29.45 1.99
N LEU A 16 10.33 -29.52 2.72
CA LEU A 16 10.85 -28.36 3.44
C LEU A 16 11.23 -27.23 2.50
N ASN A 17 11.86 -27.56 1.37
CA ASN A 17 12.20 -26.55 0.35
C ASN A 17 10.96 -25.91 -0.26
N GLU A 18 9.95 -26.73 -0.60
CA GLU A 18 8.68 -26.21 -1.15
C GLU A 18 7.97 -25.28 -0.16
N TYR A 19 7.84 -25.72 1.07
CA TYR A 19 7.19 -24.91 2.10
C TYR A 19 7.97 -23.62 2.40
N GLY A 20 9.30 -23.71 2.38
CA GLY A 20 10.15 -22.52 2.53
C GLY A 20 9.95 -21.51 1.42
N GLN A 21 9.84 -21.97 0.17
CA GLN A 21 9.56 -21.10 -0.97
C GLN A 21 8.18 -20.49 -0.91
N GLN A 22 7.16 -21.27 -0.53
CA GLN A 22 5.80 -20.77 -0.35
C GLN A 22 5.74 -19.71 0.74
N LEU A 23 6.43 -19.93 1.84
CA LEU A 23 6.48 -18.99 2.95
C LEU A 23 7.14 -17.68 2.51
N GLU A 24 8.21 -17.75 1.73
CA GLU A 24 8.88 -16.56 1.19
C GLU A 24 7.97 -15.76 0.27
N VAL A 25 7.24 -16.42 -0.63
CA VAL A 25 6.28 -15.75 -1.52
C VAL A 25 5.17 -15.08 -0.73
N LEU A 26 4.60 -15.78 0.26
CA LEU A 26 3.55 -15.21 1.12
C LEU A 26 4.07 -14.03 1.93
N SER A 27 5.31 -14.11 2.42
CA SER A 27 5.93 -13.00 3.15
C SER A 27 6.10 -11.76 2.28
N GLN A 28 6.53 -11.94 1.02
CA GLN A 28 6.65 -10.85 0.06
C GLN A 28 5.29 -10.23 -0.26
N GLN A 29 4.26 -11.06 -0.46
CA GLN A 29 2.89 -10.58 -0.70
C GLN A 29 2.38 -9.77 0.49
N LEU A 30 2.64 -10.23 1.70
CA LEU A 30 2.25 -9.52 2.91
C LEU A 30 2.93 -8.16 3.01
N GLN A 31 4.21 -8.09 2.70
CA GLN A 31 4.96 -6.82 2.68
C GLN A 31 4.37 -5.83 1.66
N MET A 32 3.99 -6.30 0.48
CA MET A 32 3.35 -5.47 -0.54
C MET A 32 1.99 -4.93 -0.07
N ILE A 33 1.20 -5.77 0.59
CA ILE A 33 -0.09 -5.38 1.15
C ILE A 33 0.09 -4.34 2.26
N GLU A 34 1.03 -4.56 3.16
CA GLU A 34 1.35 -3.62 4.25
C GLU A 34 1.81 -2.27 3.71
N HIS A 35 2.66 -2.28 2.68
CA HIS A 35 3.14 -1.06 2.03
C HIS A 35 1.99 -0.30 1.37
N GLY A 36 1.14 -0.98 0.62
CA GLY A 36 -0.03 -0.38 -0.03
C GLY A 36 -1.01 0.20 0.98
N ARG A 37 -1.21 -0.50 2.10
CA ARG A 37 -2.07 -0.02 3.19
C ARG A 37 -1.50 1.24 3.85
N ALA A 38 -0.19 1.26 4.10
CA ALA A 38 0.49 2.42 4.67
C ALA A 38 0.40 3.64 3.74
N GLU A 39 0.56 3.45 2.43
CA GLU A 39 0.41 4.51 1.44
C GLU A 39 -1.01 5.06 1.43
N ALA A 40 -2.02 4.19 1.45
CA ALA A 40 -3.42 4.60 1.48
C ALA A 40 -3.75 5.37 2.76
N SER A 41 -3.25 4.92 3.90
CA SER A 41 -3.43 5.61 5.19
C SER A 41 -2.81 7.00 5.16
N ALA A 42 -1.60 7.13 4.65
CA ALA A 42 -0.92 8.41 4.53
C ALA A 42 -1.67 9.35 3.59
N ALA A 43 -2.23 8.83 2.50
CA ALA A 43 -3.03 9.62 1.55
C ALA A 43 -4.32 10.11 2.19
N VAL A 44 -5.00 9.28 2.97
CA VAL A 44 -6.22 9.69 3.71
C VAL A 44 -5.90 10.81 4.70
N GLU A 45 -4.81 10.70 5.44
CA GLU A 45 -4.36 11.74 6.35
C GLU A 45 -4.07 13.05 5.63
N ALA A 46 -3.37 12.99 4.49
CA ALA A 46 -3.05 14.16 3.68
C ALA A 46 -4.31 14.84 3.16
N LEU A 47 -5.27 14.06 2.63
CA LEU A 47 -6.53 14.59 2.11
C LEU A 47 -7.38 15.22 3.23
N THR A 48 -7.38 14.62 4.41
CA THR A 48 -8.07 15.16 5.58
C THR A 48 -7.43 16.48 6.00
N GLY A 49 -6.10 16.56 6.01
CA GLY A 49 -5.36 17.77 6.33
C GLY A 49 -5.66 18.91 5.35
N ILE A 50 -5.77 18.61 4.06
CA ILE A 50 -6.13 19.59 3.03
C ILE A 50 -7.54 20.12 3.26
N ASP A 51 -8.49 19.23 3.57
CA ASP A 51 -9.89 19.58 3.77
C ASP A 51 -10.08 20.46 5.00
N THR A 52 -9.27 20.26 6.05
CA THR A 52 -9.36 21.00 7.31
C THR A 52 -8.47 22.24 7.36
N ALA A 53 -7.62 22.47 6.36
CA ALA A 53 -6.76 23.66 6.32
C ALA A 53 -7.61 24.92 6.07
N GLU A 54 -7.51 25.89 6.97
CA GLU A 54 -8.32 27.11 6.92
C GLU A 54 -8.00 28.00 5.73
N ASP A 55 -6.71 28.11 5.38
CA ASP A 55 -6.23 28.97 4.29
C ASP A 55 -5.82 28.21 3.05
N GLY A 56 -6.03 26.88 3.03
CA GLY A 56 -5.62 26.01 1.94
C GLY A 56 -4.12 25.77 1.87
N THR A 57 -3.35 26.20 2.86
CA THR A 57 -1.90 26.01 2.90
C THR A 57 -1.55 24.70 3.59
N VAL A 58 -0.73 23.90 2.93
CA VAL A 58 -0.28 22.60 3.46
C VAL A 58 1.22 22.44 3.24
N LEU A 59 1.82 21.50 3.97
CA LEU A 59 3.21 21.13 3.81
C LEU A 59 3.32 19.94 2.88
N LEU A 60 4.08 20.10 1.80
CA LEU A 60 4.29 19.05 0.80
C LEU A 60 5.72 18.54 0.89
N PRO A 61 5.96 17.28 1.32
CA PRO A 61 7.28 16.69 1.27
C PRO A 61 7.65 16.35 -0.17
N VAL A 62 8.84 16.80 -0.59
CA VAL A 62 9.32 16.58 -1.96
C VAL A 62 10.46 15.58 -2.03
N GLY A 63 10.94 15.07 -0.88
CA GLY A 63 12.04 14.15 -0.79
C GLY A 63 13.29 14.78 -0.21
N GLY A 64 14.27 13.96 0.15
CA GLY A 64 15.54 14.44 0.71
C GLY A 64 15.42 15.25 2.01
N GLY A 65 14.33 15.07 2.75
CA GLY A 65 14.07 15.85 3.95
C GLY A 65 13.50 17.25 3.70
N VAL A 66 13.30 17.62 2.44
CA VAL A 66 12.79 18.94 2.06
C VAL A 66 11.27 18.92 2.04
N THR A 67 10.66 19.92 2.65
CA THR A 67 9.21 20.12 2.72
C THR A 67 8.89 21.54 2.24
N LEU A 68 7.93 21.66 1.36
CA LEU A 68 7.47 22.95 0.82
C LEU A 68 6.14 23.33 1.43
N ARG A 69 5.97 24.62 1.65
CA ARG A 69 4.66 25.17 2.00
C ARG A 69 3.94 25.55 0.71
N VAL A 70 2.83 24.91 0.43
CA VAL A 70 2.08 25.11 -0.80
C VAL A 70 0.63 25.46 -0.50
N ARG A 71 -0.01 26.16 -1.42
CA ARG A 71 -1.45 26.42 -1.35
C ARG A 71 -2.16 25.50 -2.34
N VAL A 72 -3.16 24.77 -1.87
CA VAL A 72 -4.01 23.94 -2.72
C VAL A 72 -5.07 24.83 -3.35
N LEU A 73 -5.11 24.87 -4.69
CA LEU A 73 -6.03 25.73 -5.43
C LEU A 73 -7.49 25.30 -5.28
N ASP A 74 -7.72 24.00 -5.28
CA ASP A 74 -9.05 23.42 -5.14
C ASP A 74 -8.98 22.23 -4.18
N PRO A 75 -9.16 22.46 -2.86
CA PRO A 75 -9.05 21.38 -1.87
C PRO A 75 -10.18 20.36 -1.94
N ASP A 76 -11.28 20.69 -2.63
CA ASP A 76 -12.42 19.78 -2.76
C ASP A 76 -12.23 18.76 -3.88
N ARG A 77 -11.30 18.99 -4.78
CA ARG A 77 -11.10 18.13 -5.95
C ARG A 77 -9.70 17.56 -5.97
N VAL A 78 -9.63 16.28 -6.31
CA VAL A 78 -8.36 15.55 -6.41
C VAL A 78 -8.36 14.67 -7.65
N LEU A 79 -7.17 14.35 -8.12
CA LEU A 79 -6.99 13.38 -9.18
C LEU A 79 -6.68 12.03 -8.56
N LEU A 80 -7.46 11.02 -8.91
CA LEU A 80 -7.37 9.68 -8.37
C LEU A 80 -7.04 8.68 -9.47
N SER A 81 -5.94 7.95 -9.30
CA SER A 81 -5.58 6.85 -10.19
C SER A 81 -6.34 5.59 -9.77
N ILE A 82 -7.14 5.05 -10.67
CA ILE A 82 -7.97 3.86 -10.39
C ILE A 82 -7.40 2.59 -11.01
N GLY A 83 -6.22 2.67 -11.62
CA GLY A 83 -5.52 1.54 -12.24
C GLY A 83 -5.46 1.65 -13.75
N SER A 84 -4.59 0.84 -14.37
CA SER A 84 -4.43 0.75 -15.83
C SER A 84 -4.15 2.10 -16.53
N GLY A 85 -3.53 3.04 -15.81
CA GLY A 85 -3.22 4.38 -16.34
C GLY A 85 -4.41 5.32 -16.41
N VAL A 86 -5.57 4.93 -15.87
CA VAL A 86 -6.77 5.77 -15.84
C VAL A 86 -6.74 6.65 -14.60
N VAL A 87 -6.85 7.97 -14.82
CA VAL A 87 -6.93 8.97 -13.76
C VAL A 87 -8.28 9.67 -13.86
N VAL A 88 -8.98 9.79 -12.76
CA VAL A 88 -10.28 10.45 -12.71
C VAL A 88 -10.25 11.57 -11.68
N GLU A 89 -11.06 12.61 -11.92
CA GLU A 89 -11.24 13.69 -10.97
C GLU A 89 -12.41 13.33 -10.05
N ARG A 90 -12.17 13.43 -8.74
CA ARG A 90 -13.17 13.13 -7.70
C ARG A 90 -13.13 14.19 -6.62
N GLN A 91 -14.22 14.29 -5.86
CA GLN A 91 -14.24 15.13 -4.67
C GLN A 91 -13.34 14.51 -3.60
N ASN A 92 -12.78 15.37 -2.75
CA ASN A 92 -11.87 14.95 -1.67
C ASN A 92 -12.50 13.85 -0.79
N ALA A 93 -13.74 14.03 -0.38
CA ALA A 93 -14.45 13.06 0.47
C ALA A 93 -14.65 11.70 -0.24
N GLU A 94 -14.93 11.72 -1.54
CA GLU A 94 -15.07 10.48 -2.33
C GLU A 94 -13.74 9.75 -2.47
N ALA A 95 -12.65 10.48 -2.67
CA ALA A 95 -11.30 9.90 -2.76
C ALA A 95 -10.89 9.24 -1.44
N ARG A 96 -11.18 9.91 -0.30
CA ARG A 96 -10.92 9.34 1.02
C ARG A 96 -11.71 8.05 1.25
N SER A 97 -12.98 8.05 0.88
CA SER A 97 -13.84 6.88 1.01
C SER A 97 -13.33 5.71 0.15
N PHE A 98 -12.91 6.00 -1.07
CA PHE A 98 -12.33 5.00 -1.96
C PHE A 98 -11.06 4.37 -1.34
N LEU A 99 -10.18 5.18 -0.78
CA LEU A 99 -8.94 4.71 -0.15
C LEU A 99 -9.22 3.90 1.13
N GLU A 100 -10.18 4.32 1.93
CA GLU A 100 -10.59 3.60 3.13
C GLU A 100 -11.16 2.23 2.79
N ASP A 101 -12.01 2.14 1.77
CA ASP A 101 -12.54 0.86 1.28
C ASP A 101 -11.43 -0.05 0.78
N ARG A 102 -10.45 0.51 0.10
CA ARG A 102 -9.29 -0.23 -0.39
C ARG A 102 -8.44 -0.78 0.76
N MET A 103 -8.28 0.00 1.83
CA MET A 103 -7.59 -0.45 3.03
C MET A 103 -8.30 -1.63 3.70
N LEU A 104 -9.63 -1.63 3.73
CA LEU A 104 -10.42 -2.73 4.26
C LEU A 104 -10.24 -4.01 3.44
N GLU A 105 -10.14 -3.89 2.12
CA GLU A 105 -9.88 -5.03 1.23
C GLU A 105 -8.50 -5.66 1.48
N MET A 106 -7.55 -4.90 2.02
CA MET A 106 -6.20 -5.36 2.34
C MET A 106 -6.08 -6.02 3.73
N GLU A 107 -7.15 -6.03 4.50
CA GLU A 107 -7.18 -6.73 5.77
C GLU A 107 -7.48 -8.23 5.57
#